data_474bb1a6e19c1a0b47e7e324b422205d
#
_entry.id   474bb1a6e19c1a0b47e7e324b422205d
#
_cell.length_a   1.000
_cell.length_b   1.000
_cell.length_c   1.000
_cell.angle_alpha   90.00
_cell.angle_beta   90.00
_cell.angle_gamma   90.00
#
_symmetry.space_group_name_H-M   'P 1'
#
loop_
_entity.id
_entity.type
_entity.pdbx_description
1 polymer ?
#
loop_
_entity_poly.entity_id
_entity_poly.type
_entity_poly.pdbx_seq_one_letter_code
_entity_poly.pdbx_strand_id
1 'polypeptide(L)'
;MKVRHILGISGGKDSAALAIYLKKTYPSLKIEYYNSDTGCELAETETLINRLEAYLGKIERLRAAEGSPEPTPFHHFLKAMGGFLPSPQARWCTKKMKLDKFEEYVGDDHAVSYVGIRGDEDRDGYISSKPNIQAIFPFRKNIWSIDVINKFLHNENLEQIVEIYERLTPEGFLRDEIIETVKKPITKQFYYSKKMNALLDYDIKLFNHAVFEFLKTTDYPVGKLDDFPLLD
;
A
#
# COMPACT_ATOMS: atom_id res chain seq x y z
N MET A 1 -7.45 -30.59 -6.71
CA MET A 1 -7.83 -29.19 -6.43
C MET A 1 -6.83 -28.29 -7.15
N LYS A 2 -7.29 -27.26 -7.82
CA LYS A 2 -6.39 -26.30 -8.49
C LYS A 2 -5.94 -25.27 -7.48
N VAL A 3 -4.63 -25.11 -7.29
CA VAL A 3 -4.07 -24.06 -6.43
C VAL A 3 -4.02 -22.75 -7.22
N ARG A 4 -4.55 -21.67 -6.65
CA ARG A 4 -4.46 -20.32 -7.20
C ARG A 4 -3.10 -19.70 -6.85
N HIS A 5 -2.48 -19.01 -7.77
CA HIS A 5 -1.25 -18.26 -7.56
C HIS A 5 -1.58 -16.78 -7.64
N ILE A 6 -1.43 -16.07 -6.55
CA ILE A 6 -1.98 -14.70 -6.42
C ILE A 6 -0.87 -13.73 -5.97
N LEU A 7 -0.82 -12.55 -6.59
CA LEU A 7 0.13 -11.49 -6.26
C LEU A 7 -0.54 -10.13 -6.21
N GLY A 8 -0.37 -9.43 -5.09
CA GLY A 8 -0.89 -8.08 -4.90
C GLY A 8 0.02 -7.01 -5.50
N ILE A 9 -0.54 -6.16 -6.35
CA ILE A 9 0.12 -5.02 -6.97
C ILE A 9 -0.21 -3.76 -6.16
N SER A 10 0.74 -3.28 -5.39
CA SER A 10 0.54 -2.10 -4.53
C SER A 10 0.87 -0.76 -5.22
N GLY A 11 1.34 -0.78 -6.46
CA GLY A 11 1.91 0.39 -7.13
C GLY A 11 3.30 0.79 -6.61
N GLY A 12 3.91 -0.04 -5.77
CA GLY A 12 5.30 0.12 -5.35
C GLY A 12 6.25 -0.77 -6.17
N LYS A 13 7.53 -0.38 -6.19
CA LYS A 13 8.55 -1.06 -6.99
C LYS A 13 8.74 -2.53 -6.65
N ASP A 14 8.62 -2.91 -5.38
CA ASP A 14 8.87 -4.28 -4.94
C ASP A 14 7.80 -5.24 -5.50
N SER A 15 6.52 -4.86 -5.41
CA SER A 15 5.44 -5.66 -6.00
C SER A 15 5.49 -5.71 -7.52
N ALA A 16 5.87 -4.60 -8.16
CA ALA A 16 6.03 -4.53 -9.61
C ALA A 16 7.20 -5.41 -10.09
N ALA A 17 8.36 -5.28 -9.44
CA ALA A 17 9.53 -6.10 -9.74
C ALA A 17 9.23 -7.60 -9.56
N LEU A 18 8.53 -7.97 -8.48
CA LEU A 18 8.16 -9.36 -8.24
C LEU A 18 7.23 -9.90 -9.32
N ALA A 19 6.22 -9.12 -9.73
CA ALA A 19 5.28 -9.54 -10.77
C ALA A 19 6.00 -9.78 -12.12
N ILE A 20 6.88 -8.85 -12.50
CA ILE A 20 7.65 -8.95 -13.74
C ILE A 20 8.64 -10.12 -13.66
N TYR A 21 9.35 -10.26 -12.55
CA TYR A 21 10.28 -11.35 -12.31
C TYR A 21 9.58 -12.72 -12.44
N LEU A 22 8.46 -12.90 -11.75
CA LEU A 22 7.72 -14.17 -11.81
C LEU A 22 7.18 -14.47 -13.20
N LYS A 23 6.65 -13.46 -13.90
CA LYS A 23 6.15 -13.63 -15.28
C LYS A 23 7.26 -14.03 -16.25
N LYS A 24 8.46 -13.47 -16.10
CA LYS A 24 9.60 -13.80 -16.97
C LYS A 24 10.24 -15.14 -16.64
N THR A 25 10.42 -15.41 -15.35
CA THR A 25 11.11 -16.62 -14.90
C THR A 25 10.22 -17.87 -15.00
N TYR A 26 8.92 -17.70 -14.79
CA TYR A 26 7.94 -18.78 -14.77
C TYR A 26 6.75 -18.48 -15.70
N PRO A 27 6.96 -18.39 -17.01
CA PRO A 27 5.93 -17.96 -17.97
C PRO A 27 4.71 -18.90 -18.05
N SER A 28 4.87 -20.16 -17.66
CA SER A 28 3.77 -21.13 -17.58
C SER A 28 2.92 -21.00 -16.30
N LEU A 29 3.41 -20.26 -15.29
CA LEU A 29 2.71 -20.05 -14.05
C LEU A 29 1.60 -19.01 -14.25
N LYS A 30 0.36 -19.44 -14.10
CA LYS A 30 -0.80 -18.53 -14.21
C LYS A 30 -0.99 -17.78 -12.90
N ILE A 31 -0.54 -16.54 -12.87
CA ILE A 31 -0.66 -15.67 -11.70
C ILE A 31 -1.88 -14.77 -11.88
N GLU A 32 -2.70 -14.71 -10.84
CA GLU A 32 -3.79 -13.76 -10.67
C GLU A 32 -3.26 -12.52 -9.96
N TYR A 33 -3.44 -11.34 -10.56
CA TYR A 33 -3.00 -10.09 -9.99
C TYR A 33 -4.17 -9.33 -9.39
N TYR A 34 -3.96 -8.72 -8.24
CA TYR A 34 -4.95 -7.83 -7.64
C TYR A 34 -4.33 -6.55 -7.09
N ASN A 35 -5.13 -5.51 -6.99
CA ASN A 35 -4.81 -4.29 -6.28
C ASN A 35 -5.89 -4.01 -5.24
N SER A 36 -5.51 -3.59 -4.04
CA SER A 36 -6.45 -3.14 -3.02
C SER A 36 -6.78 -1.67 -3.28
N ASP A 37 -7.94 -1.42 -3.88
CA ASP A 37 -8.44 -0.07 -4.16
C ASP A 37 -8.99 0.57 -2.88
N THR A 38 -8.30 1.57 -2.41
CA THR A 38 -8.67 2.32 -1.21
C THR A 38 -9.43 3.60 -1.52
N GLY A 39 -9.46 3.97 -2.80
CA GLY A 39 -10.06 5.19 -3.31
C GLY A 39 -9.28 6.47 -2.96
N CYS A 40 -8.05 6.33 -2.48
CA CYS A 40 -7.20 7.44 -2.04
C CYS A 40 -5.75 7.30 -2.51
N GLU A 41 -5.50 6.57 -3.59
CA GLU A 41 -4.18 6.45 -4.19
C GLU A 41 -3.80 7.72 -4.97
N LEU A 42 -2.50 7.94 -5.14
CA LEU A 42 -2.00 9.02 -6.00
C LEU A 42 -2.34 8.72 -7.47
N ALA A 43 -2.59 9.75 -8.25
CA ALA A 43 -2.86 9.60 -9.69
C ALA A 43 -1.71 8.91 -10.44
N GLU A 44 -0.47 9.19 -10.03
CA GLU A 44 0.75 8.55 -10.56
C GLU A 44 0.76 7.04 -10.24
N THR A 45 0.35 6.67 -9.03
CA THR A 45 0.24 5.27 -8.62
C THR A 45 -0.79 4.53 -9.47
N GLU A 46 -1.95 5.14 -9.70
CA GLU A 46 -2.98 4.56 -10.58
C GLU A 46 -2.49 4.42 -12.03
N THR A 47 -1.80 5.46 -12.54
CA THR A 47 -1.20 5.41 -13.88
C THR A 47 -0.22 4.25 -14.00
N LEU A 48 0.61 4.04 -12.98
CA LEU A 48 1.58 2.97 -12.95
C LEU A 48 0.92 1.59 -12.91
N ILE A 49 -0.12 1.42 -12.09
CA ILE A 49 -0.86 0.17 -12.01
C ILE A 49 -1.52 -0.14 -13.36
N ASN A 50 -2.10 0.85 -14.03
CA ASN A 50 -2.69 0.67 -15.36
C ASN A 50 -1.66 0.26 -16.41
N ARG A 51 -0.43 0.80 -16.36
CA ARG A 51 0.67 0.37 -17.23
C ARG A 51 1.12 -1.06 -16.92
N LEU A 52 1.20 -1.41 -15.65
CA LEU A 52 1.50 -2.80 -15.25
C LEU A 52 0.39 -3.74 -15.71
N GLU A 53 -0.86 -3.35 -15.65
CA GLU A 53 -1.98 -4.15 -16.14
C GLU A 53 -1.88 -4.40 -17.66
N ALA A 54 -1.47 -3.42 -18.44
CA ALA A 54 -1.22 -3.59 -19.87
C ALA A 54 -0.12 -4.64 -20.15
N TYR A 55 0.88 -4.75 -19.29
CA TYR A 55 1.96 -5.73 -19.41
C TYR A 55 1.63 -7.10 -18.81
N LEU A 56 1.06 -7.11 -17.59
CA LEU A 56 0.82 -8.33 -16.82
C LEU A 56 -0.45 -9.08 -17.27
N GLY A 57 -1.44 -8.36 -17.75
CA GLY A 57 -2.83 -8.77 -17.91
C GLY A 57 -3.70 -8.21 -16.78
N LYS A 58 -4.96 -8.61 -16.73
CA LYS A 58 -5.95 -8.08 -15.78
C LYS A 58 -5.43 -8.04 -14.34
N ILE A 59 -5.57 -6.87 -13.71
CA ILE A 59 -5.35 -6.67 -12.28
C ILE A 59 -6.71 -6.42 -11.61
N GLU A 60 -7.19 -7.36 -10.82
CA GLU A 60 -8.47 -7.25 -10.13
C GLU A 60 -8.44 -6.15 -9.07
N ARG A 61 -9.40 -5.23 -9.08
CA ARG A 61 -9.49 -4.12 -8.11
C ARG A 61 -10.37 -4.55 -6.92
N LEU A 62 -9.73 -4.88 -5.81
CA LEU A 62 -10.44 -5.26 -4.58
C LEU A 62 -10.79 -4.02 -3.78
N ARG A 63 -12.07 -3.69 -3.76
CA ARG A 63 -12.61 -2.52 -3.07
C ARG A 63 -13.39 -2.95 -1.82
N ALA A 64 -13.05 -2.39 -0.68
CA ALA A 64 -13.79 -2.61 0.56
C ALA A 64 -14.96 -1.62 0.68
N ALA A 65 -15.89 -1.90 1.61
CA ALA A 65 -17.03 -1.04 1.93
C ALA A 65 -17.88 -0.67 0.71
N GLU A 66 -18.09 -1.61 -0.21
CA GLU A 66 -19.02 -1.44 -1.34
C GLU A 66 -20.44 -1.14 -0.82
N GLY A 67 -21.10 -0.19 -1.46
CA GLY A 67 -22.42 0.28 -1.00
C GLY A 67 -22.40 1.26 0.17
N SER A 68 -21.22 1.63 0.68
CA SER A 68 -21.11 2.70 1.67
C SER A 68 -21.52 4.05 1.09
N PRO A 69 -22.24 4.91 1.85
CA PRO A 69 -22.52 6.29 1.43
C PRO A 69 -21.27 7.18 1.46
N GLU A 70 -20.19 6.73 2.10
CA GLU A 70 -18.95 7.49 2.18
C GLU A 70 -18.23 7.51 0.83
N PRO A 71 -17.51 8.60 0.54
CA PRO A 71 -16.93 8.80 -0.80
C PRO A 71 -15.86 7.75 -1.17
N THR A 72 -15.16 7.19 -0.20
CA THR A 72 -14.15 6.16 -0.43
C THR A 72 -14.16 5.12 0.70
N PRO A 73 -13.59 3.92 0.47
CA PRO A 73 -13.37 2.94 1.55
C PRO A 73 -12.62 3.53 2.74
N PHE A 74 -11.62 4.36 2.48
CA PHE A 74 -10.86 4.99 3.56
C PHE A 74 -11.74 5.86 4.45
N HIS A 75 -12.60 6.71 3.86
CA HIS A 75 -13.51 7.57 4.63
C HIS A 75 -14.53 6.75 5.43
N HIS A 76 -15.03 5.66 4.84
CA HIS A 76 -15.91 4.75 5.57
C HIS A 76 -15.26 4.22 6.84
N PHE A 77 -14.05 3.67 6.73
CA PHE A 77 -13.38 3.11 7.90
C PHE A 77 -12.85 4.20 8.85
N LEU A 78 -12.40 5.35 8.35
CA LEU A 78 -12.02 6.46 9.22
C LEU A 78 -13.18 6.90 10.12
N LYS A 79 -14.37 7.03 9.55
CA LYS A 79 -15.59 7.34 10.31
C LYS A 79 -15.93 6.22 11.30
N ALA A 80 -15.87 4.96 10.88
CA ALA A 80 -16.13 3.81 11.74
C ALA A 80 -15.12 3.73 12.91
N MET A 81 -13.90 4.23 12.74
CA MET A 81 -12.88 4.32 13.79
C MET A 81 -12.95 5.61 14.60
N GLY A 82 -14.06 6.37 14.50
CA GLY A 82 -14.24 7.60 15.29
C GLY A 82 -13.32 8.74 14.87
N GLY A 83 -12.80 8.74 13.64
CA GLY A 83 -11.88 9.75 13.15
C GLY A 83 -10.38 9.45 13.41
N PHE A 84 -10.06 8.34 14.08
CA PHE A 84 -8.66 7.98 14.33
C PHE A 84 -7.95 7.57 13.03
N LEU A 85 -6.88 8.28 12.71
CA LEU A 85 -6.01 7.94 11.58
C LEU A 85 -5.26 6.62 11.82
N PRO A 86 -4.94 5.87 10.75
CA PRO A 86 -4.12 4.68 10.90
C PRO A 86 -2.70 5.05 11.34
N SER A 87 -2.15 4.22 12.20
CA SER A 87 -0.79 4.37 12.73
C SER A 87 -0.03 3.04 12.65
N PRO A 88 1.28 3.02 12.92
CA PRO A 88 2.04 1.78 13.02
C PRO A 88 1.45 0.78 14.02
N GLN A 89 0.90 1.28 15.14
CA GLN A 89 0.26 0.47 16.18
C GLN A 89 -1.21 0.12 15.83
N ALA A 90 -1.90 0.99 15.13
CA ALA A 90 -3.31 0.83 14.77
C ALA A 90 -3.51 0.74 13.25
N ARG A 91 -3.03 -0.34 12.66
CA ARG A 91 -3.01 -0.56 11.20
C ARG A 91 -4.36 -1.03 10.65
N TRP A 92 -5.46 -0.43 11.09
CA TRP A 92 -6.80 -0.80 10.66
C TRP A 92 -7.00 -0.67 9.14
N CYS A 93 -6.35 0.29 8.50
CA CYS A 93 -6.40 0.45 7.04
C CYS A 93 -5.85 -0.78 6.32
N THR A 94 -4.72 -1.31 6.79
CA THR A 94 -4.15 -2.54 6.22
C THR A 94 -5.09 -3.71 6.43
N LYS A 95 -5.58 -3.90 7.65
CA LYS A 95 -6.46 -5.02 7.96
C LYS A 95 -7.76 -4.95 7.15
N LYS A 96 -8.53 -3.87 7.30
CA LYS A 96 -9.89 -3.76 6.77
C LYS A 96 -9.99 -3.62 5.26
N MET A 97 -9.06 -2.89 4.65
CA MET A 97 -9.14 -2.57 3.22
C MET A 97 -8.27 -3.48 2.35
N LYS A 98 -7.26 -4.15 2.93
CA LYS A 98 -6.34 -4.98 2.16
C LYS A 98 -6.47 -6.45 2.52
N LEU A 99 -6.23 -6.79 3.81
CA LEU A 99 -6.13 -8.19 4.22
C LEU A 99 -7.48 -8.88 4.25
N ASP A 100 -8.49 -8.27 4.89
CA ASP A 100 -9.83 -8.84 4.96
C ASP A 100 -10.41 -9.03 3.53
N LYS A 101 -10.19 -8.05 2.63
CA LYS A 101 -10.65 -8.16 1.22
C LYS A 101 -9.86 -9.19 0.41
N PHE A 102 -8.58 -9.32 0.64
CA PHE A 102 -7.78 -10.36 0.02
C PHE A 102 -8.26 -11.75 0.46
N GLU A 103 -8.49 -11.96 1.74
CA GLU A 103 -8.98 -13.24 2.26
C GLU A 103 -10.39 -13.56 1.76
N GLU A 104 -11.26 -12.55 1.59
CA GLU A 104 -12.57 -12.68 0.97
C GLU A 104 -12.45 -13.07 -0.53
N TYR A 105 -11.55 -12.43 -1.26
CA TYR A 105 -11.28 -12.72 -2.68
C TYR A 105 -10.77 -14.15 -2.89
N VAL A 106 -9.92 -14.64 -2.01
CA VAL A 106 -9.45 -16.04 -2.05
C VAL A 106 -10.57 -17.00 -1.71
N GLY A 107 -11.41 -16.65 -0.72
CA GLY A 107 -12.49 -17.51 -0.23
C GLY A 107 -11.93 -18.79 0.38
N ASP A 108 -12.52 -19.92 -0.03
CA ASP A 108 -12.14 -21.27 0.43
C ASP A 108 -11.16 -21.98 -0.52
N ASP A 109 -10.75 -21.31 -1.60
CA ASP A 109 -9.78 -21.87 -2.54
C ASP A 109 -8.38 -21.98 -1.90
N HIS A 110 -7.63 -23.01 -2.28
CA HIS A 110 -6.22 -23.07 -1.92
C HIS A 110 -5.43 -22.07 -2.74
N ALA A 111 -4.66 -21.20 -2.06
CA ALA A 111 -3.90 -20.16 -2.72
C ALA A 111 -2.46 -20.04 -2.20
N VAL A 112 -1.54 -19.75 -3.13
CA VAL A 112 -0.19 -19.28 -2.86
C VAL A 112 -0.17 -17.78 -3.08
N SER A 113 0.10 -17.02 -2.03
CA SER A 113 0.23 -15.57 -2.06
C SER A 113 1.70 -15.17 -2.16
N TYR A 114 2.08 -14.54 -3.26
CA TYR A 114 3.44 -14.04 -3.47
C TYR A 114 3.57 -12.62 -2.90
N VAL A 115 4.54 -12.42 -2.04
CA VAL A 115 4.75 -11.15 -1.32
C VAL A 115 6.14 -10.60 -1.59
N GLY A 116 6.21 -9.35 -2.04
CA GLY A 116 7.44 -8.66 -2.44
C GLY A 116 8.23 -8.08 -1.26
N ILE A 117 8.42 -8.84 -0.19
CA ILE A 117 9.31 -8.44 0.91
C ILE A 117 10.74 -8.83 0.54
N ARG A 118 11.63 -7.84 0.63
CA ARG A 118 13.04 -8.01 0.29
C ARG A 118 13.83 -8.75 1.39
N GLY A 119 15.03 -9.20 1.03
CA GLY A 119 15.94 -9.83 1.97
C GLY A 119 16.59 -8.86 2.97
N ASP A 120 16.65 -7.57 2.61
CA ASP A 120 17.20 -6.48 3.45
C ASP A 120 16.15 -5.79 4.35
N GLU A 121 14.88 -6.23 4.31
CA GLU A 121 13.84 -5.69 5.17
C GLU A 121 13.70 -6.50 6.46
N ASP A 122 13.71 -5.79 7.59
CA ASP A 122 13.44 -6.37 8.92
C ASP A 122 11.94 -6.30 9.25
N ARG A 123 11.14 -7.13 8.57
CA ARG A 123 9.72 -7.30 8.86
C ARG A 123 9.22 -8.67 8.43
N ASP A 124 8.41 -9.30 9.24
CA ASP A 124 7.89 -10.66 8.95
C ASP A 124 6.95 -10.72 7.74
N GLY A 125 6.27 -9.61 7.45
CA GLY A 125 5.19 -9.59 6.48
C GLY A 125 3.88 -10.13 7.05
N TYR A 126 2.85 -10.12 6.21
CA TYR A 126 1.57 -10.72 6.57
C TYR A 126 1.53 -12.18 6.18
N ILE A 127 1.20 -13.00 7.16
CA ILE A 127 0.87 -14.41 6.97
C ILE A 127 -0.62 -14.54 7.33
N SER A 128 -1.43 -15.02 6.40
CA SER A 128 -2.85 -15.22 6.65
C SER A 128 -3.06 -16.26 7.77
N SER A 129 -4.06 -16.03 8.61
CA SER A 129 -4.50 -17.02 9.58
C SER A 129 -5.33 -18.15 8.94
N LYS A 130 -5.76 -17.98 7.69
CA LYS A 130 -6.50 -19.00 6.94
C LYS A 130 -5.56 -20.11 6.48
N PRO A 131 -5.86 -21.39 6.80
CA PRO A 131 -4.98 -22.51 6.49
C PRO A 131 -4.85 -22.82 4.99
N ASN A 132 -5.79 -22.31 4.18
CA ASN A 132 -5.80 -22.48 2.74
C ASN A 132 -4.94 -21.44 1.99
N ILE A 133 -4.34 -20.45 2.69
CA ILE A 133 -3.52 -19.40 2.09
C ILE A 133 -2.07 -19.54 2.56
N GLN A 134 -1.16 -19.86 1.64
CA GLN A 134 0.25 -19.95 1.92
C GLN A 134 0.98 -18.71 1.38
N ALA A 135 1.63 -17.94 2.25
CA ALA A 135 2.50 -16.84 1.82
C ALA A 135 3.90 -17.33 1.42
N ILE A 136 4.42 -16.80 0.32
CA ILE A 136 5.78 -17.05 -0.16
C ILE A 136 6.47 -15.70 -0.41
N PHE A 137 7.74 -15.60 -0.01
CA PHE A 137 8.56 -14.39 -0.07
C PHE A 137 9.78 -14.62 -0.98
N PRO A 138 9.62 -14.55 -2.33
CA PRO A 138 10.69 -14.92 -3.26
C PRO A 138 11.94 -14.05 -3.11
N PHE A 139 11.78 -12.76 -2.90
CA PHE A 139 12.91 -11.83 -2.76
C PHE A 139 13.68 -12.03 -1.46
N ARG A 140 13.00 -12.40 -0.37
CA ARG A 140 13.66 -12.77 0.88
C ARG A 140 14.45 -14.04 0.72
N LYS A 141 13.87 -15.06 0.09
CA LYS A 141 14.54 -16.33 -0.17
C LYS A 141 15.80 -16.17 -1.02
N ASN A 142 15.75 -15.29 -2.01
CA ASN A 142 16.85 -15.03 -2.94
C ASN A 142 17.76 -13.87 -2.49
N ILE A 143 17.53 -13.30 -1.31
CA ILE A 143 18.32 -12.19 -0.71
C ILE A 143 18.37 -10.96 -1.64
N TRP A 144 17.26 -10.60 -2.24
CA TRP A 144 17.17 -9.39 -3.05
C TRP A 144 17.09 -8.14 -2.16
N SER A 145 18.05 -7.25 -2.33
CA SER A 145 18.08 -5.92 -1.71
C SER A 145 17.37 -4.88 -2.57
N ILE A 146 17.23 -3.68 -2.02
CA ILE A 146 16.69 -2.53 -2.75
C ILE A 146 17.48 -2.23 -4.02
N ASP A 147 18.81 -2.34 -3.97
CA ASP A 147 19.68 -2.07 -5.13
C ASP A 147 19.49 -3.09 -6.24
N VAL A 148 19.30 -4.36 -5.87
CA VAL A 148 18.99 -5.43 -6.83
C VAL A 148 17.66 -5.15 -7.52
N ILE A 149 16.65 -4.73 -6.78
CA ILE A 149 15.34 -4.37 -7.34
C ILE A 149 15.44 -3.17 -8.27
N ASN A 150 16.12 -2.11 -7.86
CA ASN A 150 16.31 -0.93 -8.71
C ASN A 150 17.02 -1.30 -10.01
N LYS A 151 18.12 -2.04 -9.92
CA LYS A 151 18.85 -2.50 -11.10
C LYS A 151 18.00 -3.38 -12.02
N PHE A 152 17.17 -4.27 -11.45
CA PHE A 152 16.25 -5.08 -12.22
C PHE A 152 15.23 -4.22 -12.96
N LEU A 153 14.62 -3.25 -12.30
CA LEU A 153 13.62 -2.37 -12.91
C LEU A 153 14.21 -1.48 -14.00
N HIS A 154 15.45 -0.98 -13.83
CA HIS A 154 16.17 -0.26 -14.88
C HIS A 154 16.41 -1.13 -16.12
N ASN A 155 16.83 -2.36 -15.93
CA ASN A 155 17.04 -3.30 -17.04
C ASN A 155 15.73 -3.63 -17.78
N GLU A 156 14.58 -3.46 -17.12
CA GLU A 156 13.26 -3.64 -17.71
C GLU A 156 12.64 -2.35 -18.26
N ASN A 157 13.38 -1.26 -18.31
CA ASN A 157 12.92 0.09 -18.72
C ASN A 157 11.71 0.57 -17.90
N LEU A 158 11.76 0.36 -16.59
CA LEU A 158 10.69 0.71 -15.66
C LEU A 158 11.15 1.76 -14.64
N GLU A 159 12.00 2.68 -15.08
CA GLU A 159 12.56 3.79 -14.28
C GLU A 159 11.46 4.58 -13.56
N GLN A 160 10.31 4.73 -14.17
CA GLN A 160 9.17 5.46 -13.58
C GLN A 160 8.71 4.87 -12.24
N ILE A 161 8.89 3.54 -12.04
CA ILE A 161 8.57 2.90 -10.76
C ILE A 161 9.57 3.31 -9.70
N VAL A 162 10.85 3.36 -10.07
CA VAL A 162 11.93 3.80 -9.19
C VAL A 162 11.74 5.28 -8.85
N GLU A 163 11.53 6.13 -9.86
CA GLU A 163 11.32 7.57 -9.70
C GLU A 163 10.13 7.89 -8.77
N ILE A 164 8.99 7.25 -8.98
CA ILE A 164 7.82 7.46 -8.10
C ILE A 164 8.13 7.02 -6.67
N TYR A 165 8.83 5.90 -6.51
CA TYR A 165 9.17 5.42 -5.17
C TYR A 165 10.15 6.35 -4.47
N GLU A 166 11.22 6.78 -5.15
CA GLU A 166 12.22 7.70 -4.60
C GLU A 166 11.59 9.02 -4.20
N ARG A 167 10.68 9.54 -5.03
CA ARG A 167 9.93 10.76 -4.70
C ARG A 167 9.03 10.61 -3.47
N LEU A 168 8.59 9.39 -3.16
CA LEU A 168 7.71 9.09 -2.04
C LEU A 168 8.45 8.59 -0.79
N THR A 169 9.79 8.48 -0.83
CA THR A 169 10.59 8.15 0.35
C THR A 169 10.90 9.40 1.18
N PRO A 170 11.20 9.25 2.47
CA PRO A 170 11.53 10.38 3.34
C PRO A 170 12.67 11.25 2.81
N GLU A 171 13.69 10.64 2.21
CA GLU A 171 14.82 11.34 1.63
C GLU A 171 14.45 12.18 0.38
N GLY A 172 13.38 11.80 -0.31
CA GLY A 172 12.85 12.53 -1.46
C GLY A 172 11.95 13.70 -1.11
N PHE A 173 11.67 13.94 0.18
CA PHE A 173 10.83 15.05 0.64
C PHE A 173 11.64 16.13 1.32
N LEU A 174 11.50 17.37 0.85
CA LEU A 174 11.89 18.54 1.63
C LEU A 174 10.86 18.77 2.74
N ARG A 175 11.31 19.07 3.96
CA ARG A 175 10.47 19.32 5.12
C ARG A 175 9.38 20.38 4.84
N ASP A 176 9.77 21.45 4.13
CA ASP A 176 8.85 22.52 3.75
C ASP A 176 7.77 22.04 2.78
N GLU A 177 8.10 21.15 1.85
CA GLU A 177 7.15 20.55 0.92
C GLU A 177 6.11 19.69 1.68
N ILE A 178 6.55 18.98 2.71
CA ILE A 178 5.68 18.19 3.58
C ILE A 178 4.68 19.12 4.29
N ILE A 179 5.17 20.20 4.93
CA ILE A 179 4.35 21.16 5.65
C ILE A 179 3.35 21.82 4.70
N GLU A 180 3.79 22.27 3.53
CA GLU A 180 2.92 22.87 2.53
C GLU A 180 1.86 21.87 2.01
N THR A 181 2.23 20.62 1.85
CA THR A 181 1.30 19.57 1.43
C THR A 181 0.22 19.35 2.48
N VAL A 182 0.57 19.39 3.75
CA VAL A 182 -0.38 19.19 4.86
C VAL A 182 -1.27 20.40 5.08
N LYS A 183 -0.79 21.62 4.83
CA LYS A 183 -1.59 22.85 4.92
C LYS A 183 -2.64 23.00 3.83
N LYS A 184 -2.46 22.34 2.69
CA LYS A 184 -3.47 22.32 1.61
C LYS A 184 -4.70 21.53 2.05
N PRO A 185 -5.91 21.87 1.54
CA PRO A 185 -7.09 21.04 1.78
C PRO A 185 -6.75 19.58 1.51
N ILE A 186 -6.85 18.76 2.53
CA ILE A 186 -6.51 17.35 2.40
C ILE A 186 -7.52 16.72 1.46
N THR A 187 -7.09 16.47 0.24
CA THR A 187 -7.85 15.65 -0.69
C THR A 187 -7.88 14.23 -0.15
N LYS A 188 -8.87 13.46 -0.55
CA LYS A 188 -9.00 12.05 -0.21
C LYS A 188 -7.71 11.25 -0.44
N GLN A 189 -6.96 11.62 -1.47
CA GLN A 189 -5.69 11.00 -1.83
C GLN A 189 -4.59 11.20 -0.77
N PHE A 190 -4.60 12.31 -0.05
CA PHE A 190 -3.55 12.62 0.91
C PHE A 190 -3.54 11.64 2.09
N TYR A 191 -4.71 11.33 2.66
CA TYR A 191 -4.80 10.39 3.80
C TYR A 191 -4.24 9.01 3.51
N TYR A 192 -4.27 8.62 2.26
CA TYR A 192 -3.95 7.25 1.88
C TYR A 192 -2.71 7.13 1.01
N SER A 193 -2.11 8.25 0.65
CA SER A 193 -0.94 8.26 -0.21
C SER A 193 0.29 7.68 0.50
N LYS A 194 1.21 7.15 -0.27
CA LYS A 194 2.55 6.79 0.23
C LYS A 194 3.29 7.99 0.81
N LYS A 195 2.97 9.21 0.38
CA LYS A 195 3.44 10.45 1.01
C LYS A 195 3.12 10.50 2.48
N MET A 196 1.90 10.09 2.87
CA MET A 196 1.50 10.04 4.26
C MET A 196 2.35 9.06 5.07
N ASN A 197 2.58 7.86 4.53
CA ASN A 197 3.43 6.88 5.19
C ASN A 197 4.88 7.35 5.31
N ALA A 198 5.42 7.95 4.25
CA ALA A 198 6.76 8.53 4.27
C ALA A 198 6.89 9.66 5.32
N LEU A 199 5.85 10.50 5.45
CA LEU A 199 5.79 11.53 6.48
C LEU A 199 5.80 10.94 7.89
N LEU A 200 5.04 9.89 8.13
CA LEU A 200 5.02 9.19 9.42
C LEU A 200 6.37 8.60 9.78
N ASP A 201 7.05 8.01 8.81
CA ASP A 201 8.37 7.42 9.00
C ASP A 201 9.45 8.51 9.22
N TYR A 202 9.25 9.69 8.64
CA TYR A 202 10.22 10.79 8.69
C TYR A 202 10.10 11.63 9.97
N ASP A 203 8.88 12.10 10.32
CA ASP A 203 8.61 12.88 11.51
C ASP A 203 7.16 12.71 11.97
N ILE A 204 6.95 11.72 12.81
CA ILE A 204 5.62 11.40 13.36
C ILE A 204 5.00 12.57 14.10
N LYS A 205 5.78 13.32 14.89
CA LYS A 205 5.26 14.45 15.67
C LYS A 205 4.81 15.58 14.77
N LEU A 206 5.62 15.93 13.79
CA LEU A 206 5.28 16.96 12.80
C LEU A 206 4.02 16.56 12.02
N PHE A 207 3.96 15.29 11.59
CA PHE A 207 2.82 14.75 10.89
C PHE A 207 1.55 14.82 11.72
N ASN A 208 1.56 14.32 12.94
CA ASN A 208 0.40 14.30 13.81
C ASN A 208 -0.09 15.72 14.11
N HIS A 209 0.81 16.66 14.40
CA HIS A 209 0.45 18.04 14.61
C HIS A 209 -0.20 18.66 13.38
N ALA A 210 0.38 18.46 12.20
CA ALA A 210 -0.14 19.02 10.96
C ALA A 210 -1.49 18.41 10.57
N VAL A 211 -1.68 17.11 10.75
CA VAL A 211 -2.96 16.43 10.52
C VAL A 211 -4.00 16.91 11.52
N PHE A 212 -3.66 17.04 12.77
CA PHE A 212 -4.57 17.52 13.81
C PHE A 212 -5.05 18.96 13.53
N GLU A 213 -4.14 19.87 13.18
CA GLU A 213 -4.50 21.24 12.82
C GLU A 213 -5.40 21.29 11.59
N PHE A 214 -5.17 20.41 10.62
CA PHE A 214 -6.03 20.31 9.47
C PHE A 214 -7.42 19.75 9.83
N LEU A 215 -7.49 18.68 10.61
CA LEU A 215 -8.76 18.05 10.99
C LEU A 215 -9.66 19.01 11.79
N LYS A 216 -9.09 19.99 12.51
CA LYS A 216 -9.85 21.07 13.13
C LYS A 216 -10.62 21.95 12.13
N THR A 217 -10.19 21.96 10.87
CA THR A 217 -10.84 22.75 9.80
C THR A 217 -11.86 21.95 9.01
N THR A 218 -12.12 20.72 9.38
CA THR A 218 -13.03 19.80 8.71
C THR A 218 -14.19 19.40 9.63
N ASP A 219 -15.25 18.85 9.06
CA ASP A 219 -16.39 18.30 9.82
C ASP A 219 -16.09 16.93 10.46
N TYR A 220 -14.84 16.45 10.38
CA TYR A 220 -14.47 15.21 11.04
C TYR A 220 -14.40 15.40 12.55
N PRO A 221 -14.96 14.45 13.33
CA PRO A 221 -14.79 14.45 14.78
C PRO A 221 -13.31 14.28 15.11
N VAL A 222 -12.71 15.33 15.64
CA VAL A 222 -11.30 15.33 16.04
C VAL A 222 -11.25 15.24 17.56
N GLY A 223 -10.61 14.19 18.06
CA GLY A 223 -10.25 14.09 19.46
C GLY A 223 -9.24 15.17 19.87
N LYS A 224 -8.83 15.16 21.11
CA LYS A 224 -7.70 15.97 21.54
C LYS A 224 -6.41 15.43 20.92
N LEU A 225 -5.38 16.29 20.80
CA LEU A 225 -4.09 15.87 20.26
C LEU A 225 -3.52 14.65 21.01
N ASP A 226 -3.75 14.59 22.32
CA ASP A 226 -3.34 13.50 23.21
C ASP A 226 -4.08 12.17 22.93
N ASP A 227 -5.18 12.21 22.19
CA ASP A 227 -5.93 11.01 21.78
C ASP A 227 -5.27 10.29 20.60
N PHE A 228 -4.22 10.87 20.01
CA PHE A 228 -3.47 10.23 18.94
C PHE A 228 -2.32 9.39 19.52
N PRO A 229 -2.32 8.06 19.31
CA PRO A 229 -1.39 7.14 19.99
C PRO A 229 0.08 7.26 19.58
N LEU A 230 0.45 8.33 18.88
CA LEU A 230 1.79 8.53 18.34
C LEU A 230 2.54 9.72 18.97
N LEU A 231 2.04 10.26 20.06
CA LEU A 231 2.62 11.47 20.65
C LEU A 231 3.53 11.21 21.86
N ASP A 232 3.74 9.94 22.24
CA ASP A 232 4.67 9.55 23.31
C ASP A 232 6.02 9.12 22.75
#